data_8d12311fe90775905bfa23f280df0a34
#
_entry.id   8d12311fe90775905bfa23f280df0a34
#
_cell.length_a   1.000
_cell.length_b   1.000
_cell.length_c   1.000
_cell.angle_alpha   90.00
_cell.angle_beta   90.00
_cell.angle_gamma   90.00
#
_symmetry.space_group_name_H-M   'P 1'
#
loop_
_entity.id
_entity.type
_entity.pdbx_description
1 polymer ?
#
loop_
_entity_poly.entity_id
_entity_poly.type
_entity_poly.pdbx_seq_one_letter_code
_entity_poly.pdbx_strand_id
1 'polypeptide(L)'
;MSYFRALAACTVIVLIALPITIIFVPSFATIDVSAQTEVLQFDTAPGAVLDESGFGVENARLCSFATTNTQTGSCPDGGTAIADAFTGRVTLAGRFRVAVRRTKQLIELVAQPLDNDAKVLVNGTPMASGVFAVLTPSDAFPKPIAFGMLASAISIGRTGYNQPVPAWLLIEGKIRTIANSSLGGGVIFGPSLELGLGDRLTLTGERGAKGSIFVRVEGNGPIDIAARYPTTGVIIERYGDTKGVPLEFSWWERIKADPILIGIWAFIGFWIALLGMVQKVREAAIGKKP
;
A
#
# COMPACT_ATOMS: atom_id res chain seq x y z
N MET A 1 -25.35 -48.48 -18.57
CA MET A 1 -26.10 -47.26 -18.93
C MET A 1 -26.25 -46.22 -17.84
N SER A 2 -26.24 -46.60 -16.55
CA SER A 2 -26.32 -45.63 -15.42
C SER A 2 -25.05 -44.80 -15.17
N TYR A 3 -23.88 -45.38 -15.34
CA TYR A 3 -22.59 -44.72 -15.14
C TYR A 3 -22.40 -43.51 -16.07
N PHE A 4 -22.78 -43.66 -17.33
CA PHE A 4 -22.68 -42.62 -18.33
C PHE A 4 -23.59 -41.41 -18.01
N ARG A 5 -24.77 -41.66 -17.44
CA ARG A 5 -25.68 -40.59 -17.01
C ARG A 5 -25.21 -39.85 -15.81
N ALA A 6 -24.60 -40.52 -14.81
CA ALA A 6 -24.01 -39.86 -13.64
C ALA A 6 -22.78 -39.03 -14.03
N LEU A 7 -21.91 -39.55 -14.87
CA LEU A 7 -20.77 -38.83 -15.40
C LEU A 7 -21.20 -37.59 -16.18
N ALA A 8 -22.19 -37.73 -17.02
CA ALA A 8 -22.74 -36.60 -17.78
C ALA A 8 -23.34 -35.52 -16.86
N ALA A 9 -24.09 -35.91 -15.81
CA ALA A 9 -24.62 -34.98 -14.84
C ALA A 9 -23.52 -34.24 -14.08
N CYS A 10 -22.46 -34.92 -13.61
CA CYS A 10 -21.32 -34.30 -12.97
C CYS A 10 -20.58 -33.32 -13.89
N THR A 11 -20.40 -33.71 -15.15
CA THR A 11 -19.78 -32.85 -16.16
C THR A 11 -20.59 -31.57 -16.41
N VAL A 12 -21.92 -31.68 -16.50
CA VAL A 12 -22.80 -30.51 -16.65
C VAL A 12 -22.74 -29.59 -15.44
N ILE A 13 -22.72 -30.13 -14.21
CA ILE A 13 -22.61 -29.34 -13.00
C ILE A 13 -21.26 -28.55 -12.96
N VAL A 14 -20.18 -29.23 -13.31
CA VAL A 14 -18.84 -28.57 -13.35
C VAL A 14 -18.81 -27.52 -14.46
N LEU A 15 -19.35 -27.78 -15.63
CA LEU A 15 -19.40 -26.83 -16.75
C LEU A 15 -20.24 -25.58 -16.45
N ILE A 16 -21.26 -25.69 -15.60
CA ILE A 16 -22.04 -24.53 -15.14
C ILE A 16 -21.33 -23.79 -14.00
N ALA A 17 -20.77 -24.52 -13.05
CA ALA A 17 -20.12 -23.94 -11.89
C ALA A 17 -18.83 -23.17 -12.23
N LEU A 18 -18.07 -23.65 -13.21
CA LEU A 18 -16.79 -23.05 -13.60
C LEU A 18 -16.95 -21.61 -14.15
N PRO A 19 -17.83 -21.31 -15.12
CA PRO A 19 -18.04 -19.94 -15.57
C PRO A 19 -18.64 -19.05 -14.47
N ILE A 20 -19.52 -19.56 -13.63
CA ILE A 20 -20.03 -18.82 -12.47
C ILE A 20 -18.88 -18.42 -11.55
N THR A 21 -17.97 -19.34 -11.23
CA THR A 21 -16.81 -19.05 -10.41
C THR A 21 -15.92 -17.98 -11.06
N ILE A 22 -15.67 -18.07 -12.37
CA ILE A 22 -14.84 -17.09 -13.09
C ILE A 22 -15.43 -15.67 -13.03
N ILE A 23 -16.77 -15.56 -13.17
CA ILE A 23 -17.47 -14.26 -13.12
C ILE A 23 -17.41 -13.65 -11.71
N PHE A 24 -17.48 -14.48 -10.68
CA PHE A 24 -17.55 -14.02 -9.28
C PHE A 24 -16.22 -14.07 -8.53
N VAL A 25 -15.10 -14.41 -9.20
CA VAL A 25 -13.77 -14.31 -8.57
C VAL A 25 -13.51 -12.87 -8.15
N PRO A 26 -13.22 -12.62 -6.87
CA PRO A 26 -12.97 -11.27 -6.40
C PRO A 26 -11.72 -10.68 -7.06
N SER A 27 -11.83 -9.44 -7.51
CA SER A 27 -10.67 -8.65 -7.93
C SER A 27 -10.10 -7.91 -6.72
N PHE A 28 -8.86 -8.19 -6.36
CA PHE A 28 -8.18 -7.45 -5.30
C PHE A 28 -7.74 -6.09 -5.84
N ALA A 29 -8.56 -5.09 -5.58
CA ALA A 29 -8.36 -3.73 -6.09
C ALA A 29 -7.85 -2.75 -5.01
N THR A 30 -7.76 -3.19 -3.76
CA THR A 30 -7.26 -2.37 -2.64
C THR A 30 -6.18 -3.12 -1.89
N ILE A 31 -5.16 -2.39 -1.49
CA ILE A 31 -4.00 -2.93 -0.77
C ILE A 31 -3.82 -2.17 0.52
N ASP A 32 -3.71 -2.90 1.62
CA ASP A 32 -3.27 -2.38 2.90
C ASP A 32 -1.79 -2.71 3.08
N VAL A 33 -1.03 -1.72 3.47
CA VAL A 33 0.39 -1.85 3.80
C VAL A 33 0.60 -1.39 5.23
N SER A 34 1.31 -2.18 6.00
CA SER A 34 1.86 -1.79 7.29
C SER A 34 3.36 -2.04 7.23
N ALA A 35 4.17 -1.03 7.47
CA ALA A 35 5.62 -1.14 7.33
C ALA A 35 6.37 -0.25 8.30
N GLN A 36 7.58 -0.68 8.66
CA GLN A 36 8.59 0.09 9.37
C GLN A 36 9.77 0.34 8.44
N THR A 37 10.16 1.61 8.30
CA THR A 37 11.20 2.01 7.35
C THR A 37 11.99 3.21 7.86
N GLU A 38 13.15 3.43 7.28
CA GLU A 38 13.94 4.66 7.48
C GLU A 38 13.62 5.71 6.41
N VAL A 39 12.94 5.31 5.32
CA VAL A 39 12.63 6.22 4.22
C VAL A 39 11.30 5.90 3.57
N LEU A 40 10.54 6.95 3.34
CA LEU A 40 9.24 6.94 2.67
C LEU A 40 9.20 8.06 1.65
N GLN A 41 8.67 7.81 0.48
CA GLN A 41 8.33 8.83 -0.50
C GLN A 41 6.90 8.62 -0.98
N PHE A 42 6.15 9.69 -1.12
CA PHE A 42 4.83 9.64 -1.73
C PHE A 42 4.51 10.93 -2.48
N ASP A 43 3.69 10.82 -3.50
CA ASP A 43 3.15 11.97 -4.20
C ASP A 43 1.73 12.25 -3.66
N THR A 44 1.46 13.47 -3.22
CA THR A 44 0.12 13.85 -2.74
C THR A 44 -0.88 13.79 -3.90
N ALA A 45 -2.12 13.40 -3.61
CA ALA A 45 -3.15 13.31 -4.62
C ALA A 45 -3.61 14.70 -5.10
N PRO A 46 -4.06 14.86 -6.37
CA PRO A 46 -4.61 16.12 -6.85
C PRO A 46 -5.83 16.55 -6.00
N GLY A 47 -5.88 17.82 -5.59
CA GLY A 47 -6.94 18.34 -4.74
C GLY A 47 -6.92 17.82 -3.31
N ALA A 48 -5.87 17.14 -2.91
CA ALA A 48 -5.54 16.90 -1.51
C ALA A 48 -5.10 18.22 -0.90
N VAL A 49 -6.06 19.06 -0.55
CA VAL A 49 -5.83 19.88 0.65
C VAL A 49 -5.63 18.83 1.73
N LEU A 50 -4.40 18.65 2.15
CA LEU A 50 -4.13 17.94 3.39
C LEU A 50 -5.09 18.53 4.40
N ASP A 51 -5.93 17.67 4.95
CA ASP A 51 -6.96 18.00 5.91
C ASP A 51 -6.56 19.26 6.67
N GLU A 52 -7.47 20.16 6.99
CA GLU A 52 -7.22 21.45 7.66
C GLU A 52 -6.20 21.39 8.77
N SER A 53 -5.77 20.17 9.06
CA SER A 53 -4.83 19.81 10.11
C SER A 53 -3.37 20.09 9.81
N GLY A 54 -2.81 20.04 8.62
CA GLY A 54 -1.36 20.09 8.44
C GLY A 54 -0.63 19.17 9.44
N PHE A 55 0.66 19.10 9.43
CA PHE A 55 1.41 18.42 10.49
C PHE A 55 2.05 19.44 11.45
N GLY A 56 1.90 19.18 12.74
CA GLY A 56 2.55 19.96 13.79
C GLY A 56 4.01 19.57 13.89
N VAL A 57 4.89 20.55 14.04
CA VAL A 57 6.31 20.35 14.30
C VAL A 57 6.75 21.18 15.51
N GLU A 58 7.68 20.65 16.28
CA GLU A 58 8.24 21.32 17.43
C GLU A 58 9.77 21.39 17.26
N ASN A 59 10.36 22.53 17.57
CA ASN A 59 11.79 22.77 17.50
C ASN A 59 12.42 22.39 16.15
N ALA A 60 11.69 22.62 15.06
CA ALA A 60 12.10 22.27 13.72
C ALA A 60 12.88 23.40 13.04
N ARG A 61 13.82 23.06 12.17
CA ARG A 61 14.40 24.01 11.23
C ARG A 61 13.64 23.94 9.91
N LEU A 62 13.18 25.08 9.43
CA LEU A 62 12.53 25.22 8.16
C LEU A 62 13.52 25.73 7.11
N CYS A 63 13.64 25.00 6.00
CA CYS A 63 14.55 25.32 4.92
C CYS A 63 13.78 25.49 3.60
N SER A 64 14.20 26.46 2.80
CA SER A 64 13.74 26.62 1.41
C SER A 64 14.94 26.45 0.48
N PHE A 65 14.73 25.72 -0.60
CA PHE A 65 15.70 25.55 -1.66
C PHE A 65 15.19 26.31 -2.88
N ALA A 66 15.69 27.53 -3.05
CA ALA A 66 15.48 28.24 -4.29
C ALA A 66 16.25 27.54 -5.41
N THR A 67 15.69 27.51 -6.60
CA THR A 67 16.28 26.89 -7.80
C THR A 67 17.59 27.54 -8.25
N THR A 68 18.10 28.54 -7.56
CA THR A 68 19.33 29.25 -7.86
C THR A 68 20.41 29.01 -6.82
N ASN A 69 21.51 28.42 -7.27
CA ASN A 69 22.74 28.12 -6.55
C ASN A 69 23.28 29.31 -5.73
N THR A 70 22.85 29.47 -4.50
CA THR A 70 23.56 30.27 -3.51
C THR A 70 23.79 29.45 -2.28
N GLN A 71 24.97 28.85 -2.19
CA GLN A 71 25.48 28.12 -1.05
C GLN A 71 25.74 29.10 0.13
N THR A 72 24.71 29.49 0.83
CA THR A 72 24.86 30.24 2.09
C THR A 72 23.72 29.83 3.03
N GLY A 73 23.90 28.71 3.72
CA GLY A 73 22.92 28.39 4.74
C GLY A 73 23.21 27.11 5.53
N SER A 74 22.77 27.12 6.75
CA SER A 74 22.81 25.99 7.69
C SER A 74 21.84 24.86 7.38
N CYS A 75 21.25 24.82 6.18
CA CYS A 75 20.40 23.76 5.68
C CYS A 75 21.20 22.76 4.85
N PRO A 76 20.86 21.47 4.87
CA PRO A 76 21.46 20.47 4.00
C PRO A 76 21.32 20.91 2.53
N ASP A 77 22.28 20.51 1.69
CA ASP A 77 22.26 20.73 0.24
C ASP A 77 22.17 22.20 -0.23
N GLY A 78 22.63 23.16 0.60
CA GLY A 78 22.70 24.59 0.20
C GLY A 78 21.39 25.35 0.31
N GLY A 79 20.40 24.85 1.02
CA GLY A 79 19.14 25.56 1.29
C GLY A 79 19.33 26.75 2.23
N THR A 80 18.40 27.73 2.14
CA THR A 80 18.34 28.88 3.03
C THR A 80 17.43 28.58 4.23
N ALA A 81 17.93 28.75 5.46
CA ALA A 81 17.11 28.64 6.65
C ALA A 81 16.07 29.78 6.69
N ILE A 82 14.79 29.41 6.78
CA ILE A 82 13.69 30.35 6.94
C ILE A 82 13.43 30.62 8.42
N ALA A 83 13.49 29.59 9.21
CA ALA A 83 13.31 29.64 10.65
C ALA A 83 14.11 28.53 11.34
N ASP A 84 14.71 28.86 12.47
CA ASP A 84 15.34 27.93 13.40
C ASP A 84 14.43 27.78 14.63
N ALA A 85 14.40 26.59 15.21
CA ALA A 85 13.58 26.26 16.39
C ALA A 85 12.08 26.59 16.20
N PHE A 86 11.55 26.36 14.99
CA PHE A 86 10.15 26.60 14.68
C PHE A 86 9.26 25.59 15.40
N THR A 87 8.21 26.13 16.02
CA THR A 87 7.12 25.32 16.58
C THR A 87 5.82 25.83 15.98
N GLY A 88 5.07 24.95 15.34
CA GLY A 88 3.83 25.34 14.67
C GLY A 88 3.35 24.29 13.69
N ARG A 89 2.54 24.74 12.75
CA ARG A 89 1.87 23.90 11.77
C ARG A 89 2.37 24.18 10.36
N VAL A 90 2.67 23.09 9.63
CA VAL A 90 3.02 23.13 8.21
C VAL A 90 1.92 22.43 7.42
N THR A 91 1.38 23.10 6.41
CA THR A 91 0.35 22.58 5.51
C THR A 91 0.84 22.64 4.07
N LEU A 92 0.61 21.56 3.32
CA LEU A 92 0.92 21.48 1.90
C LEU A 92 -0.36 21.66 1.09
N ALA A 93 -0.49 22.72 0.33
CA ALA A 93 -1.63 22.98 -0.55
C ALA A 93 -1.23 22.75 -2.01
N GLY A 94 -1.85 21.77 -2.67
CA GLY A 94 -1.50 21.34 -4.02
C GLY A 94 -0.80 19.99 -4.05
N ARG A 95 -0.19 19.65 -5.21
CA ARG A 95 0.52 18.39 -5.38
C ARG A 95 2.00 18.55 -5.04
N PHE A 96 2.44 17.68 -4.17
CA PHE A 96 3.84 17.61 -3.75
C PHE A 96 4.35 16.18 -3.83
N ARG A 97 5.61 16.05 -4.16
CA ARG A 97 6.39 14.87 -3.84
C ARG A 97 6.99 15.06 -2.45
N VAL A 98 6.57 14.23 -1.52
CA VAL A 98 7.01 14.28 -0.14
C VAL A 98 7.95 13.11 0.13
N ALA A 99 9.15 13.40 0.60
CA ALA A 99 10.08 12.40 1.09
C ALA A 99 10.26 12.59 2.59
N VAL A 100 10.07 11.52 3.35
CA VAL A 100 10.35 11.47 4.78
C VAL A 100 11.55 10.56 4.96
N ARG A 101 12.59 11.08 5.57
CA ARG A 101 13.83 10.35 5.85
C ARG A 101 14.15 10.45 7.31
N ARG A 102 14.72 9.40 7.82
CA ARG A 102 15.26 9.39 9.14
C ARG A 102 16.77 9.17 9.11
N THR A 103 17.49 10.02 9.78
CA THR A 103 18.90 9.83 10.14
C THR A 103 18.99 9.56 11.64
N LYS A 104 20.16 9.18 12.14
CA LYS A 104 20.35 8.95 13.59
C LYS A 104 19.96 10.13 14.47
N GLN A 105 20.01 11.35 13.93
CA GLN A 105 19.85 12.58 14.71
C GLN A 105 18.69 13.46 14.24
N LEU A 106 18.19 13.25 13.01
CA LEU A 106 17.20 14.12 12.40
C LEU A 106 16.11 13.31 11.68
N ILE A 107 14.93 13.85 11.72
CA ILE A 107 13.85 13.50 10.81
C ILE A 107 13.76 14.63 9.79
N GLU A 108 13.94 14.28 8.55
CA GLU A 108 13.88 15.18 7.41
C GLU A 108 12.61 14.91 6.62
N LEU A 109 11.78 15.92 6.45
CA LEU A 109 10.64 15.91 5.54
C LEU A 109 10.92 16.91 4.43
N VAL A 110 11.06 16.43 3.21
CA VAL A 110 11.28 17.26 2.01
C VAL A 110 10.01 17.26 1.19
N ALA A 111 9.48 18.42 0.88
CA ALA A 111 8.32 18.62 0.02
C ALA A 111 8.75 19.34 -1.26
N GLN A 112 8.67 18.64 -2.39
CA GLN A 112 8.93 19.19 -3.72
C GLN A 112 7.61 19.44 -4.44
N PRO A 113 7.31 20.67 -4.87
CA PRO A 113 6.10 20.94 -5.63
C PRO A 113 6.12 20.18 -6.97
N LEU A 114 4.99 19.59 -7.32
CA LEU A 114 4.76 18.94 -8.62
C LEU A 114 3.94 19.84 -9.56
N ASP A 115 3.20 20.78 -9.01
CA ASP A 115 2.40 21.76 -9.75
C ASP A 115 2.90 23.18 -9.44
N ASN A 116 2.75 24.08 -10.40
CA ASN A 116 3.20 25.47 -10.26
C ASN A 116 2.40 26.29 -9.22
N ASP A 117 1.19 25.86 -8.92
CA ASP A 117 0.29 26.48 -7.93
C ASP A 117 0.41 25.87 -6.54
N ALA A 118 1.23 24.83 -6.38
CA ALA A 118 1.48 24.20 -5.11
C ALA A 118 2.17 25.18 -4.13
N LYS A 119 1.62 25.28 -2.91
CA LYS A 119 2.10 26.21 -1.87
C LYS A 119 2.28 25.51 -0.54
N VAL A 120 3.37 25.82 0.13
CA VAL A 120 3.58 25.45 1.53
C VAL A 120 3.06 26.58 2.40
N LEU A 121 2.20 26.26 3.35
CA LEU A 121 1.68 27.21 4.34
C LEU A 121 2.32 26.92 5.69
N VAL A 122 2.90 27.94 6.29
CA VAL A 122 3.46 27.87 7.63
C VAL A 122 2.59 28.71 8.55
N ASN A 123 1.93 28.08 9.51
CA ASN A 123 0.89 28.74 10.33
C ASN A 123 -0.16 29.52 9.49
N GLY A 124 -0.56 28.95 8.35
CA GLY A 124 -1.52 29.58 7.43
C GLY A 124 -0.90 30.64 6.49
N THR A 125 0.34 31.04 6.67
CA THR A 125 1.02 32.01 5.80
C THR A 125 1.72 31.30 4.66
N PRO A 126 1.42 31.64 3.38
CA PRO A 126 2.08 31.02 2.25
C PRO A 126 3.57 31.39 2.19
N MET A 127 4.39 30.37 2.01
CA MET A 127 5.82 30.52 1.80
C MET A 127 6.14 30.66 0.31
N ALA A 128 7.37 31.12 0.02
CA ALA A 128 7.84 31.21 -1.36
C ALA A 128 7.78 29.85 -2.06
N SER A 129 7.47 29.85 -3.38
CA SER A 129 7.46 28.66 -4.21
C SER A 129 8.85 28.04 -4.29
N GLY A 130 8.93 26.73 -4.14
CA GLY A 130 10.19 25.97 -4.23
C GLY A 130 10.15 24.69 -3.43
N VAL A 131 11.29 24.00 -3.38
CA VAL A 131 11.45 22.84 -2.51
C VAL A 131 11.54 23.32 -1.06
N PHE A 132 10.80 22.67 -0.20
CA PHE A 132 10.72 23.02 1.21
C PHE A 132 11.14 21.81 2.05
N ALA A 133 11.97 22.02 3.07
CA ALA A 133 12.33 20.98 4.00
C ALA A 133 12.04 21.37 5.45
N VAL A 134 11.61 20.40 6.21
CA VAL A 134 11.45 20.46 7.65
C VAL A 134 12.45 19.49 8.27
N LEU A 135 13.34 20.00 9.07
CA LEU A 135 14.37 19.24 9.77
C LEU A 135 14.05 19.28 11.26
N THR A 136 13.74 18.14 11.82
CA THR A 136 13.42 18.07 13.24
C THR A 136 14.39 17.13 13.94
N PRO A 137 15.05 17.57 15.04
CA PRO A 137 15.90 16.70 15.84
C PRO A 137 15.13 15.48 16.35
N SER A 138 15.72 14.29 16.28
CA SER A 138 15.04 13.05 16.69
C SER A 138 14.77 12.95 18.18
N ASP A 139 15.52 13.71 18.99
CA ASP A 139 15.37 13.82 20.45
C ASP A 139 14.35 14.90 20.89
N ALA A 140 13.93 15.77 19.96
CA ALA A 140 12.95 16.82 20.23
C ALA A 140 11.50 16.33 20.24
N PHE A 141 11.25 15.04 20.09
CA PHE A 141 9.90 14.49 20.06
C PHE A 141 9.47 13.85 21.39
N PRO A 142 8.92 14.61 22.33
CA PRO A 142 8.24 14.03 23.48
C PRO A 142 6.91 13.36 23.08
N LYS A 143 6.40 13.70 21.89
CA LYS A 143 5.18 13.12 21.31
C LYS A 143 5.44 12.64 19.89
N PRO A 144 4.85 11.50 19.48
CA PRO A 144 4.97 11.01 18.12
C PRO A 144 4.43 12.06 17.14
N ILE A 145 5.17 12.33 16.07
CA ILE A 145 4.60 13.02 14.91
C ILE A 145 3.74 12.01 14.17
N ALA A 146 2.47 12.32 14.02
CA ALA A 146 1.56 11.52 13.24
C ALA A 146 0.79 12.41 12.26
N PHE A 147 0.74 12.01 11.02
CA PHE A 147 -0.05 12.71 10.00
C PHE A 147 -0.64 11.73 8.99
N GLY A 148 -1.82 12.06 8.50
CA GLY A 148 -2.50 11.31 7.45
C GLY A 148 -2.60 12.15 6.17
N MET A 149 -2.44 11.50 5.00
CA MET A 149 -2.47 12.17 3.71
C MET A 149 -3.17 11.33 2.65
N LEU A 150 -3.68 11.98 1.60
CA LEU A 150 -4.10 11.31 0.38
C LEU A 150 -2.91 11.29 -0.59
N ALA A 151 -2.55 10.11 -1.04
CA ALA A 151 -1.43 9.89 -1.94
C ALA A 151 -1.88 9.33 -3.29
N SER A 152 -1.23 9.75 -4.36
CA SER A 152 -1.41 9.21 -5.72
C SER A 152 -0.34 8.18 -6.11
N ALA A 153 0.77 8.15 -5.39
CA ALA A 153 1.82 7.14 -5.49
C ALA A 153 2.54 7.04 -4.15
N ILE A 154 3.00 5.84 -3.78
CA ILE A 154 3.73 5.60 -2.54
C ILE A 154 4.92 4.71 -2.85
N SER A 155 6.11 5.07 -2.33
CA SER A 155 7.34 4.28 -2.39
C SER A 155 7.94 4.17 -1.00
N ILE A 156 8.15 2.94 -0.54
CA ILE A 156 8.69 2.62 0.79
C ILE A 156 10.04 1.94 0.61
N GLY A 157 11.04 2.33 1.39
CA GLY A 157 12.39 1.78 1.33
C GLY A 157 13.25 2.37 0.20
N ARG A 158 12.77 3.40 -0.52
CA ARG A 158 13.52 4.11 -1.57
C ARG A 158 13.11 5.57 -1.66
N THR A 159 14.07 6.45 -2.00
CA THR A 159 13.78 7.77 -2.51
C THR A 159 14.19 7.86 -3.97
N GLY A 160 13.40 8.57 -4.79
CA GLY A 160 13.73 8.85 -6.20
C GLY A 160 14.83 9.89 -6.39
N TYR A 161 15.42 10.39 -5.34
CA TYR A 161 16.56 11.30 -5.42
C TYR A 161 17.84 10.51 -5.73
N ASN A 162 18.56 10.94 -6.77
CA ASN A 162 19.87 10.43 -7.19
C ASN A 162 20.96 10.73 -6.14
N GLN A 163 20.85 10.18 -4.96
CA GLN A 163 21.96 10.24 -4.01
C GLN A 163 22.71 8.91 -3.99
N PRO A 164 24.06 8.93 -3.97
CA PRO A 164 24.84 7.73 -3.73
C PRO A 164 24.47 7.19 -2.36
N VAL A 165 23.95 6.01 -2.37
CA VAL A 165 23.28 5.26 -1.34
C VAL A 165 24.07 5.20 -0.03
N PRO A 166 23.52 5.65 1.08
CA PRO A 166 23.51 4.82 2.29
C PRO A 166 22.24 3.98 2.28
N ALA A 167 22.33 2.79 2.83
CA ALA A 167 21.27 1.82 2.85
C ALA A 167 20.05 2.32 3.67
N TRP A 168 19.17 3.07 3.04
CA TRP A 168 17.86 3.40 3.58
C TRP A 168 17.01 2.15 3.40
N LEU A 169 16.61 1.57 4.50
CA LEU A 169 16.03 0.24 4.47
C LEU A 169 14.58 0.28 4.94
N LEU A 170 13.75 -0.45 4.22
CA LEU A 170 12.59 -1.04 4.83
C LEU A 170 13.09 -2.05 5.85
N ILE A 171 12.62 -1.96 7.08
CA ILE A 171 13.04 -2.83 8.18
C ILE A 171 12.18 -4.08 8.18
N GLU A 172 10.87 -3.89 8.20
CA GLU A 172 9.89 -4.94 8.11
C GLU A 172 8.57 -4.38 7.55
N GLY A 173 7.74 -5.23 7.03
CA GLY A 173 6.43 -4.81 6.57
C GLY A 173 5.54 -5.98 6.18
N LYS A 174 4.27 -5.65 6.00
CA LYS A 174 3.24 -6.59 5.57
C LYS A 174 2.31 -5.92 4.57
N ILE A 175 2.10 -6.61 3.47
CA ILE A 175 1.12 -6.23 2.47
C ILE A 175 -0.06 -7.17 2.60
N ARG A 176 -1.26 -6.63 2.63
CA ARG A 176 -2.50 -7.38 2.58
C ARG A 176 -3.37 -6.85 1.45
N THR A 177 -3.91 -7.75 0.67
CA THR A 177 -4.89 -7.40 -0.36
C THR A 177 -6.29 -7.43 0.21
N ILE A 178 -7.11 -6.53 -0.27
CA ILE A 178 -8.51 -6.41 0.11
C ILE A 178 -9.37 -6.43 -1.15
N ALA A 179 -10.44 -7.20 -1.13
CA ALA A 179 -11.47 -7.22 -2.14
C ALA A 179 -12.85 -7.14 -1.50
N ASN A 180 -13.84 -6.77 -2.28
CA ASN A 180 -15.23 -6.95 -1.90
C ASN A 180 -15.74 -8.27 -2.50
N SER A 181 -16.44 -9.06 -1.69
CA SER A 181 -17.11 -10.25 -2.18
C SER A 181 -18.20 -9.85 -3.16
N SER A 182 -18.16 -10.40 -4.36
CA SER A 182 -19.19 -10.17 -5.37
C SER A 182 -20.54 -10.82 -5.00
N LEU A 183 -20.53 -11.84 -4.14
CA LEU A 183 -21.72 -12.62 -3.77
C LEU A 183 -22.29 -12.25 -2.40
N GLY A 184 -21.47 -11.77 -1.48
CA GLY A 184 -21.86 -11.57 -0.08
C GLY A 184 -21.78 -10.14 0.44
N GLY A 185 -21.31 -9.18 -0.36
CA GLY A 185 -21.17 -7.77 0.06
C GLY A 185 -20.18 -7.55 1.22
N GLY A 186 -19.46 -8.57 1.64
CA GLY A 186 -18.48 -8.51 2.70
C GLY A 186 -17.07 -8.19 2.20
N VAL A 187 -16.22 -7.68 3.10
CA VAL A 187 -14.79 -7.46 2.82
C VAL A 187 -14.06 -8.79 2.93
N ILE A 188 -13.31 -9.13 1.89
CA ILE A 188 -12.46 -10.31 1.83
C ILE A 188 -11.01 -9.87 1.96
N PHE A 189 -10.31 -10.50 2.88
CA PHE A 189 -8.87 -10.33 3.01
C PHE A 189 -8.17 -11.43 2.20
N GLY A 190 -7.43 -11.00 1.19
CA GLY A 190 -6.58 -11.88 0.40
C GLY A 190 -5.32 -12.31 1.14
N PRO A 191 -4.45 -13.04 0.45
CA PRO A 191 -3.18 -13.46 1.01
C PRO A 191 -2.36 -12.25 1.45
N SER A 192 -1.60 -12.42 2.52
CA SER A 192 -0.66 -11.43 3.00
C SER A 192 0.76 -11.83 2.58
N LEU A 193 1.55 -10.84 2.21
CA LEU A 193 2.96 -10.98 1.90
C LEU A 193 3.77 -10.20 2.93
N GLU A 194 4.78 -10.85 3.48
CA GLU A 194 5.75 -10.20 4.38
C GLU A 194 6.89 -9.59 3.56
N LEU A 195 7.26 -8.39 3.95
CA LEU A 195 8.40 -7.65 3.42
C LEU A 195 9.56 -7.76 4.41
N GLY A 196 10.71 -8.14 3.90
CA GLY A 196 11.94 -8.27 4.68
C GLY A 196 12.83 -7.04 4.64
N LEU A 197 13.90 -7.12 5.40
CA LEU A 197 14.91 -6.07 5.47
C LEU A 197 15.49 -5.76 4.07
N GLY A 198 15.45 -4.48 3.69
CA GLY A 198 15.99 -4.00 2.43
C GLY A 198 15.09 -4.18 1.23
N ASP A 199 13.90 -4.76 1.39
CA ASP A 199 12.89 -4.79 0.33
C ASP A 199 12.42 -3.35 0.00
N ARG A 200 11.93 -3.17 -1.21
CA ARG A 200 11.36 -1.90 -1.68
C ARG A 200 9.97 -2.15 -2.19
N LEU A 201 9.06 -1.29 -1.80
CA LEU A 201 7.66 -1.36 -2.20
C LEU A 201 7.29 -0.10 -2.97
N THR A 202 6.71 -0.27 -4.15
CA THR A 202 6.14 0.82 -4.93
C THR A 202 4.68 0.53 -5.21
N LEU A 203 3.80 1.45 -4.84
CA LEU A 203 2.37 1.43 -5.12
C LEU A 203 2.07 2.52 -6.14
N THR A 204 1.57 2.11 -7.30
CA THR A 204 1.15 3.04 -8.35
C THR A 204 -0.30 2.76 -8.70
N GLY A 205 -1.14 3.79 -8.63
CA GLY A 205 -2.54 3.67 -9.01
C GLY A 205 -2.79 4.05 -10.47
N GLU A 206 -3.96 3.71 -10.97
CA GLU A 206 -4.48 4.28 -12.20
C GLU A 206 -4.65 5.80 -12.05
N ARG A 207 -4.71 6.52 -13.19
CA ARG A 207 -4.87 8.00 -13.16
C ARG A 207 -6.07 8.40 -12.31
N GLY A 208 -5.79 9.16 -11.24
CA GLY A 208 -6.81 9.66 -10.32
C GLY A 208 -7.10 8.76 -9.11
N ALA A 209 -6.48 7.61 -8.98
CA ALA A 209 -6.56 6.79 -7.77
C ALA A 209 -5.95 7.56 -6.59
N LYS A 210 -6.69 7.58 -5.47
CA LYS A 210 -6.27 8.23 -4.22
C LYS A 210 -6.24 7.17 -3.14
N GLY A 211 -5.08 6.98 -2.54
CA GLY A 211 -4.92 6.14 -1.35
C GLY A 211 -4.74 7.01 -0.12
N SER A 212 -5.01 6.47 1.04
CA SER A 212 -4.66 7.08 2.32
C SER A 212 -3.34 6.54 2.81
N ILE A 213 -2.48 7.43 3.29
CA ILE A 213 -1.24 7.08 3.99
C ILE A 213 -1.26 7.74 5.36
N PHE A 214 -0.91 6.98 6.37
CA PHE A 214 -0.70 7.44 7.71
C PHE A 214 0.75 7.17 8.09
N VAL A 215 1.44 8.21 8.55
CA VAL A 215 2.83 8.17 8.93
C VAL A 215 2.95 8.53 10.41
N ARG A 216 3.66 7.71 11.16
CA ARG A 216 3.98 7.96 12.56
C ARG A 216 5.49 7.85 12.75
N VAL A 217 6.04 8.82 13.44
CA VAL A 217 7.45 8.81 13.83
C VAL A 217 7.53 9.05 15.33
N GLU A 218 8.17 8.14 16.04
CA GLU A 218 8.26 8.18 17.50
C GLU A 218 9.73 8.09 17.94
N GLY A 219 10.20 9.12 18.61
CA GLY A 219 11.52 9.17 19.22
C GLY A 219 12.65 8.65 18.31
N ASN A 220 13.40 7.69 18.84
CA ASN A 220 14.46 7.01 18.10
C ASN A 220 14.01 5.76 17.30
N GLY A 221 12.72 5.47 17.22
CA GLY A 221 12.13 4.36 16.46
C GLY A 221 12.11 4.57 14.94
N PRO A 222 11.82 3.57 14.13
CA PRO A 222 11.63 3.70 12.70
C PRO A 222 10.41 4.57 12.37
N ILE A 223 10.25 4.87 11.09
CA ILE A 223 9.02 5.47 10.57
C ILE A 223 8.00 4.36 10.42
N ASP A 224 6.91 4.42 11.19
CA ASP A 224 5.77 3.53 11.04
C ASP A 224 4.84 4.06 9.95
N ILE A 225 4.44 3.18 9.05
CA ILE A 225 3.57 3.50 7.92
C ILE A 225 2.37 2.58 7.94
N ALA A 226 1.20 3.15 7.82
CA ALA A 226 -0.01 2.44 7.45
C ALA A 226 -0.59 3.09 6.19
N ALA A 227 -0.74 2.33 5.11
CA ALA A 227 -1.28 2.85 3.86
C ALA A 227 -2.38 1.95 3.34
N ARG A 228 -3.47 2.56 2.87
CA ARG A 228 -4.52 1.89 2.12
C ARG A 228 -4.60 2.51 0.73
N TYR A 229 -4.35 1.70 -0.28
CA TYR A 229 -4.23 2.20 -1.63
C TYR A 229 -5.07 1.38 -2.63
N PRO A 230 -5.99 2.02 -3.37
CA PRO A 230 -6.76 1.34 -4.42
C PRO A 230 -5.86 1.17 -5.64
N THR A 231 -5.21 0.03 -5.76
CA THR A 231 -4.31 -0.26 -6.87
C THR A 231 -4.16 -1.76 -7.11
N THR A 232 -3.96 -2.12 -8.37
CA THR A 232 -3.44 -3.42 -8.79
C THR A 232 -1.94 -3.35 -9.14
N GLY A 233 -1.38 -2.14 -9.23
CA GLY A 233 0.02 -1.90 -9.57
C GLY A 233 0.91 -1.86 -8.33
N VAL A 234 1.28 -3.03 -7.83
CA VAL A 234 2.24 -3.19 -6.74
C VAL A 234 3.51 -3.80 -7.28
N ILE A 235 4.61 -3.14 -7.06
CA ILE A 235 5.93 -3.63 -7.45
C ILE A 235 6.76 -3.81 -6.18
N ILE A 236 7.31 -5.01 -6.02
CA ILE A 236 8.20 -5.35 -4.91
C ILE A 236 9.57 -5.64 -5.51
N GLU A 237 10.57 -4.92 -5.03
CA GLU A 237 11.98 -5.18 -5.33
C GLU A 237 12.60 -5.82 -4.10
N ARG A 238 13.05 -7.05 -4.21
CA ARG A 238 13.75 -7.75 -3.13
C ARG A 238 15.18 -7.23 -2.99
N TYR A 239 15.72 -7.30 -1.79
CA TYR A 239 17.11 -6.89 -1.55
C TYR A 239 18.08 -7.67 -2.44
N GLY A 240 18.91 -6.94 -3.18
CA GLY A 240 19.86 -7.53 -4.14
C GLY A 240 19.29 -7.76 -5.54
N ASP A 241 17.98 -7.64 -5.74
CA ASP A 241 17.37 -7.73 -7.06
C ASP A 241 17.31 -6.35 -7.73
N THR A 242 17.61 -6.34 -9.04
CA THR A 242 17.54 -5.12 -9.86
C THR A 242 16.20 -4.97 -10.58
N LYS A 243 15.37 -5.99 -10.53
CA LYS A 243 14.06 -6.01 -11.22
C LYS A 243 12.95 -6.13 -10.19
N GLY A 244 12.06 -5.15 -10.20
CA GLY A 244 10.83 -5.22 -9.43
C GLY A 244 9.91 -6.32 -9.96
N VAL A 245 9.32 -7.09 -9.07
CA VAL A 245 8.35 -8.13 -9.38
C VAL A 245 6.96 -7.57 -9.08
N PRO A 246 6.04 -7.58 -10.05
CA PRO A 246 4.67 -7.19 -9.77
C PRO A 246 4.02 -8.21 -8.82
N LEU A 247 3.22 -7.70 -7.89
CA LEU A 247 2.45 -8.54 -6.98
C LEU A 247 1.19 -9.03 -7.71
N GLU A 248 1.25 -10.26 -8.20
CA GLU A 248 0.11 -10.91 -8.85
C GLU A 248 -0.37 -12.09 -8.01
N PHE A 249 -1.66 -12.11 -7.74
CA PHE A 249 -2.28 -13.25 -7.08
C PHE A 249 -2.88 -14.18 -8.12
N SER A 250 -2.56 -15.46 -7.99
CA SER A 250 -3.12 -16.48 -8.86
C SER A 250 -4.65 -16.53 -8.72
N TRP A 251 -5.34 -16.92 -9.79
CA TRP A 251 -6.78 -17.16 -9.77
C TRP A 251 -7.22 -18.09 -8.64
N TRP A 252 -6.41 -19.09 -8.33
CA TRP A 252 -6.67 -20.04 -7.26
C TRP A 252 -6.58 -19.43 -5.85
N GLU A 253 -5.65 -18.54 -5.62
CA GLU A 253 -5.55 -17.79 -4.36
C GLU A 253 -6.75 -16.88 -4.15
N ARG A 254 -7.26 -16.28 -5.23
CA ARG A 254 -8.47 -15.45 -5.19
C ARG A 254 -9.70 -16.26 -4.81
N ILE A 255 -9.87 -17.46 -5.36
CA ILE A 255 -10.98 -18.36 -5.00
C ILE A 255 -10.89 -18.77 -3.53
N LYS A 256 -9.71 -19.15 -3.06
CA LYS A 256 -9.49 -19.54 -1.66
C LYS A 256 -9.74 -18.43 -0.66
N ALA A 257 -9.64 -17.18 -1.08
CA ALA A 257 -9.88 -16.05 -0.22
C ALA A 257 -11.39 -15.78 0.01
N ASP A 258 -12.28 -16.24 -0.88
CA ASP A 258 -13.71 -16.02 -0.75
C ASP A 258 -14.40 -17.25 -0.12
N PRO A 259 -14.89 -17.15 1.15
CA PRO A 259 -15.53 -18.25 1.85
C PRO A 259 -16.78 -18.77 1.13
N ILE A 260 -17.50 -17.89 0.39
CA ILE A 260 -18.71 -18.27 -0.33
C ILE A 260 -18.36 -19.15 -1.53
N LEU A 261 -17.32 -18.78 -2.28
CA LEU A 261 -16.83 -19.60 -3.39
C LEU A 261 -16.31 -20.95 -2.90
N ILE A 262 -15.61 -20.99 -1.77
CA ILE A 262 -15.19 -22.26 -1.14
C ILE A 262 -16.42 -23.09 -0.77
N GLY A 263 -17.44 -22.49 -0.17
CA GLY A 263 -18.68 -23.16 0.21
C GLY A 263 -19.41 -23.76 -1.01
N ILE A 264 -19.48 -23.02 -2.12
CA ILE A 264 -20.07 -23.53 -3.37
C ILE A 264 -19.30 -24.75 -3.89
N TRP A 265 -17.99 -24.69 -3.93
CA TRP A 265 -17.17 -25.81 -4.39
C TRP A 265 -17.25 -27.02 -3.45
N ALA A 266 -17.28 -26.80 -2.14
CA ALA A 266 -17.49 -27.86 -1.16
C ALA A 266 -18.86 -28.52 -1.32
N PHE A 267 -19.90 -27.75 -1.55
CA PHE A 267 -21.26 -28.25 -1.80
C PHE A 267 -21.31 -29.09 -3.08
N ILE A 268 -20.71 -28.63 -4.18
CA ILE A 268 -20.61 -29.38 -5.43
C ILE A 268 -19.85 -30.69 -5.20
N GLY A 269 -18.73 -30.66 -4.52
CA GLY A 269 -17.95 -31.85 -4.20
C GLY A 269 -18.74 -32.86 -3.36
N PHE A 270 -19.51 -32.40 -2.38
CA PHE A 270 -20.41 -33.23 -1.59
C PHE A 270 -21.46 -33.95 -2.45
N TRP A 271 -22.12 -33.24 -3.37
CA TRP A 271 -23.11 -33.82 -4.26
C TRP A 271 -22.49 -34.83 -5.21
N ILE A 272 -21.31 -34.57 -5.74
CA ILE A 272 -20.61 -35.53 -6.60
C ILE A 272 -20.28 -36.81 -5.81
N ALA A 273 -19.81 -36.68 -4.58
CA ALA A 273 -19.50 -37.81 -3.71
C ALA A 273 -20.78 -38.61 -3.35
N LEU A 274 -21.88 -37.93 -3.04
CA LEU A 274 -23.16 -38.55 -2.74
C LEU A 274 -23.68 -39.35 -3.94
N LEU A 275 -23.65 -38.79 -5.13
CA LEU A 275 -24.06 -39.48 -6.36
C LEU A 275 -23.22 -40.73 -6.60
N GLY A 276 -21.88 -40.64 -6.37
CA GLY A 276 -20.99 -41.78 -6.46
C GLY A 276 -21.33 -42.91 -5.45
N MET A 277 -21.69 -42.53 -4.22
CA MET A 277 -22.08 -43.48 -3.17
C MET A 277 -23.39 -44.16 -3.50
N VAL A 278 -24.42 -43.41 -3.90
CA VAL A 278 -25.72 -43.97 -4.31
C VAL A 278 -25.57 -44.96 -5.47
N GLN A 279 -24.68 -44.64 -6.40
CA GLN A 279 -24.40 -45.53 -7.53
C GLN A 279 -23.76 -46.84 -7.09
N LYS A 280 -22.75 -46.79 -6.19
CA LYS A 280 -22.13 -48.00 -5.63
C LYS A 280 -23.13 -48.88 -4.88
N VAL A 281 -24.01 -48.30 -4.07
CA VAL A 281 -25.05 -49.02 -3.36
C VAL A 281 -26.02 -49.70 -4.35
N ARG A 282 -26.41 -49.00 -5.41
CA ARG A 282 -27.30 -49.55 -6.46
C ARG A 282 -26.63 -50.71 -7.21
N GLU A 283 -25.37 -50.61 -7.56
CA GLU A 283 -24.61 -51.69 -8.20
C GLU A 283 -24.50 -52.91 -7.29
N ALA A 284 -24.24 -52.71 -6.01
CA ALA A 284 -24.19 -53.79 -5.00
C ALA A 284 -25.57 -54.47 -4.82
N ALA A 285 -26.65 -53.69 -4.92
CA ALA A 285 -28.02 -54.24 -4.82
C ALA A 285 -28.43 -55.04 -6.07
N ILE A 286 -28.00 -54.60 -7.26
CA ILE A 286 -28.35 -55.27 -8.54
C ILE A 286 -27.45 -56.52 -8.73
N GLY A 287 -26.17 -56.45 -8.32
CA GLY A 287 -25.22 -57.59 -8.43
C GLY A 287 -25.52 -58.78 -7.51
N LYS A 288 -26.49 -58.65 -6.57
CA LYS A 288 -26.94 -59.71 -5.66
C LYS A 288 -28.21 -60.46 -6.15
N LYS A 289 -28.61 -60.29 -7.38
CA LYS A 289 -29.64 -61.21 -7.94
C LYS A 289 -28.96 -62.51 -8.35
N PRO A 290 -29.36 -63.67 -7.75
CA PRO A 290 -28.86 -64.98 -8.12
C PRO A 290 -29.26 -65.37 -9.53
#